data_03f1748c5b904e0f8fd65702680b691a
#
_entry.id   03f1748c5b904e0f8fd65702680b691a
#
_cell.length_a   1.000
_cell.length_b   1.000
_cell.length_c   1.000
_cell.angle_alpha   90.00
_cell.angle_beta   90.00
_cell.angle_gamma   90.00
#
_symmetry.space_group_name_H-M   'P 1'
#
loop_
_entity.id
_entity.type
_entity.pdbx_description
1 polymer ?
#
loop_
_entity_poly.entity_id
_entity_poly.type
_entity_poly.pdbx_seq_one_letter_code
_entity_poly.pdbx_strand_id
1 'polypeptide(L)' 'GPAAEGAVVQMEAMGFARTDIDRAMRAAFYNPDRAIEYLLTVRFY' A
#
# COMPACT_ATOMS: atom_id res chain seq x y z
N GLY A 1 -3.42 12.55 -4.03
CA GLY A 1 -4.20 13.42 -3.15
C GLY A 1 -4.07 13.07 -1.68
N PRO A 2 -4.72 13.82 -0.80
CA PRO A 2 -4.59 13.59 0.65
C PRO A 2 -4.93 12.18 1.11
N ALA A 3 -5.93 11.54 0.49
CA ALA A 3 -6.33 10.19 0.84
C ALA A 3 -5.23 9.17 0.50
N ALA A 4 -4.58 9.34 -0.65
CA ALA A 4 -3.47 8.47 -1.05
C ALA A 4 -2.26 8.66 -0.14
N GLU A 5 -1.98 9.90 0.25
CA GLU A 5 -0.91 10.21 1.19
C GLU A 5 -1.14 9.56 2.54
N GLY A 6 -2.36 9.66 3.07
CA GLY A 6 -2.71 9.04 4.34
C GLY A 6 -2.56 7.53 4.30
N ALA A 7 -2.96 6.91 3.18
CA ALA A 7 -2.83 5.47 3.00
C ALA A 7 -1.36 5.04 2.97
N VAL A 8 -0.50 5.81 2.30
CA VAL A 8 0.93 5.53 2.26
C VAL A 8 1.54 5.57 3.65
N VAL A 9 1.23 6.61 4.42
CA VAL A 9 1.72 6.74 5.79
C VAL A 9 1.27 5.56 6.64
N GLN A 10 0.02 5.16 6.49
CA GLN A 10 -0.54 4.03 7.24
C GLN A 10 0.16 2.72 6.90
N MET A 11 0.44 2.48 5.62
CA MET A 11 1.17 1.29 5.19
C MET A 11 2.61 1.29 5.68
N GLU A 12 3.26 2.44 5.70
CA GLU A 12 4.58 2.56 6.28
C GLU A 12 4.57 2.22 7.77
N ALA A 13 3.54 2.67 8.48
CA ALA A 13 3.38 2.35 9.91
C ALA A 13 3.18 0.86 10.14
N MET A 14 2.66 0.14 9.15
CA MET A 14 2.52 -1.32 9.20
C MET A 14 3.84 -2.05 8.95
N GLY A 15 4.88 -1.32 8.59
CA GLY A 15 6.21 -1.91 8.36
C GLY A 15 6.55 -2.21 6.92
N PHE A 16 5.76 -1.77 5.97
CA PHE A 16 6.06 -2.00 4.55
C PHE A 16 7.06 -0.97 4.04
N ALA A 17 7.96 -1.40 3.16
CA ALA A 17 8.91 -0.51 2.50
C ALA A 17 8.18 0.40 1.51
N ARG A 18 8.65 1.64 1.37
CA ARG A 18 8.04 2.61 0.46
C ARG A 18 7.97 2.12 -0.97
N THR A 19 9.00 1.41 -1.44
CA THR A 19 9.03 0.84 -2.80
C THR A 19 7.91 -0.17 -3.00
N ASP A 20 7.65 -0.99 -1.99
CA ASP A 20 6.58 -1.99 -2.06
C ASP A 20 5.21 -1.31 -2.02
N ILE A 21 5.08 -0.27 -1.20
CA ILE A 21 3.85 0.51 -1.11
C ILE A 21 3.53 1.18 -2.46
N ASP A 22 4.52 1.78 -3.08
CA ASP A 22 4.34 2.44 -4.38
C ASP A 22 3.91 1.42 -5.44
N ARG A 23 4.50 0.25 -5.43
CA ARG A 23 4.13 -0.83 -6.35
C ARG A 23 2.70 -1.29 -6.10
N ALA A 24 2.34 -1.47 -4.85
CA ALA A 24 0.99 -1.90 -4.48
C ALA A 24 -0.07 -0.87 -4.88
N MET A 25 0.24 0.41 -4.65
CA MET A 25 -0.69 1.48 -5.03
C MET A 25 -0.92 1.50 -6.53
N ARG A 26 0.13 1.32 -7.32
CA ARG A 26 -0.01 1.26 -8.79
C ARG A 26 -0.79 0.02 -9.22
N ALA A 27 -0.49 -1.12 -8.63
CA ALA A 27 -1.20 -2.37 -8.95
C ALA A 27 -2.69 -2.29 -8.59
N ALA A 28 -3.02 -1.51 -7.57
CA ALA A 28 -4.38 -1.33 -7.08
C ALA A 28 -5.08 -0.12 -7.70
N PHE A 29 -4.51 0.50 -8.72
CA PHE A 29 -5.04 1.72 -9.34
C PHE A 29 -5.27 2.82 -8.32
N TYR A 30 -4.35 2.93 -7.36
CA TYR A 30 -4.38 3.92 -6.28
C TYR A 30 -5.59 3.81 -5.35
N ASN A 31 -6.20 2.63 -5.29
CA ASN A 31 -7.23 2.33 -4.30
C ASN A 31 -6.53 1.82 -3.03
N PRO A 32 -6.56 2.59 -1.91
CA PRO A 32 -5.81 2.24 -0.71
C PRO A 32 -6.19 0.88 -0.12
N ASP A 33 -7.47 0.55 -0.08
CA ASP A 33 -7.92 -0.71 0.48
C ASP A 33 -7.39 -1.90 -0.30
N ARG A 34 -7.40 -1.79 -1.62
CA ARG A 34 -6.87 -2.84 -2.49
C ARG A 34 -5.35 -2.94 -2.37
N ALA A 35 -4.67 -1.80 -2.24
CA ALA A 35 -3.23 -1.79 -2.05
C ALA A 35 -2.83 -2.51 -0.77
N ILE A 36 -3.55 -2.28 0.31
CA ILE A 36 -3.32 -2.96 1.57
C ILE A 36 -3.52 -4.47 1.42
N GLU A 37 -4.59 -4.88 0.77
CA GLU A 37 -4.85 -6.29 0.50
C GLU A 37 -3.73 -6.92 -0.32
N TYR A 38 -3.25 -6.20 -1.33
CA TYR A 38 -2.14 -6.64 -2.15
C TYR A 38 -0.89 -6.87 -1.31
N LEU A 39 -0.56 -5.91 -0.46
CA LEU A 39 0.63 -6.00 0.39
C LEU A 39 0.53 -7.15 1.38
N LEU A 40 -0.62 -7.35 1.98
CA LEU A 40 -0.83 -8.45 2.91
C LEU A 40 -0.73 -9.80 2.21
N THR A 41 -1.26 -9.91 1.00
CA THR A 41 -1.18 -11.14 0.21
C THR A 41 0.26 -11.47 -0.14
N VAL A 42 1.01 -10.49 -0.63
CA VAL A 42 2.41 -10.69 -1.02
C VAL A 42 3.28 -11.04 0.19
N ARG A 43 2.97 -10.46 1.34
CA ARG A 43 3.73 -10.70 2.56
C ARG A 43 3.62 -12.15 3.03
N PHE A 44 2.48 -12.79 2.79
CA PHE A 44 2.24 -14.16 3.25
C PHE A 44 2.53 -15.23 2.19
N TYR A 45 2.85 -14.83 1.00
CA TYR A 45 3.21 -15.72 -0.09
C TYR A 45 4.59 -15.37 -0.62
#